data_696e75ef5a466e07490e7cc99970edd4
#
_entry.id   696e75ef5a466e07490e7cc99970edd4
#
_cell.length_a   1.000
_cell.length_b   1.000
_cell.length_c   1.000
_cell.angle_alpha   90.00
_cell.angle_beta   90.00
_cell.angle_gamma   90.00
#
_symmetry.space_group_name_H-M   'P 1'
#
loop_
_entity.id
_entity.type
_entity.pdbx_description
1 polymer ?
#
loop_
_entity_poly.entity_id
_entity_poly.type
_entity_poly.pdbx_seq_one_letter_code
_entity_poly.pdbx_strand_id
1 'polypeptide(L)'
;MDFQAIFFDAGNTLIFIDPGVVLPIFRDSGADVDEERFWEAEFLARTALAQRVEEGANGTEDHIWKDYFVNLFLGCGVPPESLKAVGDRIYQVHRESHLWTWVDPTTAPALQELKEQGFRLGVISNADGRVEGLIRGAGLRDFFEFVLDSELEGVEKPDPEIFLRACRRMGVAPESCLYVGDLYPVDVLGARRAGMEAVLLDPMDRLEYPVARIPDVAGLPGYLRRLSPSP
;
A
#
# COMPACT_ATOMS: atom_id res chain seq x y z
N MET A 1 -0.58 -23.60 -7.89
CA MET A 1 0.26 -23.13 -6.77
C MET A 1 -0.59 -23.19 -5.51
N ASP A 2 -0.11 -23.85 -4.46
CA ASP A 2 -0.88 -23.98 -3.22
C ASP A 2 -0.35 -22.99 -2.18
N PHE A 3 -0.83 -21.74 -2.30
CA PHE A 3 -0.51 -20.75 -1.27
C PHE A 3 -1.23 -21.10 0.04
N GLN A 4 -0.52 -20.95 1.17
CA GLN A 4 -1.05 -21.13 2.52
C GLN A 4 -1.32 -19.78 3.19
N ALA A 5 -0.56 -18.75 2.82
CA ALA A 5 -0.63 -17.44 3.42
C ALA A 5 -0.57 -16.33 2.36
N ILE A 6 -1.22 -15.22 2.68
CA ILE A 6 -1.18 -13.99 1.88
C ILE A 6 -0.76 -12.86 2.81
N PHE A 7 0.28 -12.14 2.40
CA PHE A 7 0.73 -10.95 3.08
C PHE A 7 0.38 -9.71 2.25
N PHE A 8 -0.05 -8.66 2.92
CA PHE A 8 -0.44 -7.41 2.29
C PHE A 8 0.46 -6.28 2.75
N ASP A 9 0.79 -5.35 1.86
CA ASP A 9 1.14 -4.02 2.27
C ASP A 9 -0.08 -3.31 2.92
N ALA A 10 0.15 -2.20 3.62
CA ALA A 10 -0.92 -1.44 4.23
C ALA A 10 -1.30 -0.19 3.43
N GLY A 11 -0.38 0.76 3.26
CA GLY A 11 -0.63 2.03 2.58
C GLY A 11 -0.88 1.84 1.09
N ASN A 12 -1.89 2.49 0.51
CA ASN A 12 -2.30 2.36 -0.90
C ASN A 12 -2.58 0.92 -1.35
N THR A 13 -2.76 0.02 -0.38
CA THR A 13 -3.14 -1.38 -0.58
C THR A 13 -4.40 -1.74 0.19
N LEU A 14 -4.40 -1.56 1.51
CA LEU A 14 -5.53 -1.81 2.41
C LEU A 14 -6.18 -0.52 2.91
N ILE A 15 -5.36 0.50 3.13
CA ILE A 15 -5.74 1.82 3.61
C ILE A 15 -5.13 2.88 2.70
N PHE A 16 -5.86 3.96 2.47
CA PHE A 16 -5.50 4.99 1.49
C PHE A 16 -5.54 6.37 2.15
N ILE A 17 -4.89 7.36 1.54
CA ILE A 17 -5.07 8.77 1.93
C ILE A 17 -6.54 9.10 1.75
N ASP A 18 -7.15 9.66 2.80
CA ASP A 18 -8.58 9.99 2.81
C ASP A 18 -8.87 11.27 2.00
N PRO A 19 -9.54 11.17 0.83
CA PRO A 19 -9.93 12.34 0.05
C PRO A 19 -10.80 13.31 0.85
N GLY A 20 -11.63 12.81 1.75
CA GLY A 20 -12.49 13.64 2.61
C GLY A 20 -11.67 14.56 3.54
N VAL A 21 -10.44 14.15 3.87
CA VAL A 21 -9.52 14.93 4.71
C VAL A 21 -8.69 15.91 3.87
N VAL A 22 -8.14 15.47 2.73
CA VAL A 22 -7.15 16.27 2.00
C VAL A 22 -7.77 17.23 0.98
N LEU A 23 -8.87 16.84 0.32
CA LEU A 23 -9.51 17.69 -0.70
C LEU A 23 -9.97 19.06 -0.18
N PRO A 24 -10.57 19.20 1.02
CA PRO A 24 -10.87 20.50 1.58
C PRO A 24 -9.63 21.40 1.69
N ILE A 25 -8.48 20.84 2.11
CA ILE A 25 -7.22 21.58 2.26
C ILE A 25 -6.72 22.07 0.89
N PHE A 26 -6.83 21.24 -0.15
CA PHE A 26 -6.41 21.62 -1.50
C PHE A 26 -7.33 22.70 -2.08
N ARG A 27 -8.65 22.57 -1.92
CA ARG A 27 -9.63 23.58 -2.37
C ARG A 27 -9.47 24.92 -1.66
N ASP A 28 -9.18 24.91 -0.37
CA ASP A 28 -8.88 26.13 0.41
C ASP A 28 -7.63 26.87 -0.12
N SER A 29 -6.71 26.16 -0.80
CA SER A 29 -5.53 26.76 -1.45
C SER A 29 -5.80 27.30 -2.87
N GLY A 30 -7.02 27.12 -3.39
CA GLY A 30 -7.43 27.52 -4.73
C GLY A 30 -7.38 26.41 -5.79
N ALA A 31 -7.11 25.17 -5.42
CA ALA A 31 -7.15 24.05 -6.35
C ALA A 31 -8.60 23.68 -6.71
N ASP A 32 -8.86 23.50 -8.02
CA ASP A 32 -10.10 22.89 -8.53
C ASP A 32 -9.89 21.39 -8.71
N VAL A 33 -10.25 20.61 -7.68
CA VAL A 33 -9.98 19.18 -7.60
C VAL A 33 -11.18 18.42 -7.06
N ASP A 34 -11.52 17.32 -7.73
CA ASP A 34 -12.45 16.29 -7.31
C ASP A 34 -11.72 14.97 -6.92
N GLU A 35 -12.48 13.94 -6.56
CA GLU A 35 -11.90 12.66 -6.17
C GLU A 35 -11.25 11.93 -7.35
N GLU A 36 -11.80 12.02 -8.57
CA GLU A 36 -11.24 11.37 -9.76
C GLU A 36 -9.84 11.92 -10.06
N ARG A 37 -9.70 13.24 -10.08
CA ARG A 37 -8.41 13.90 -10.25
C ARG A 37 -7.43 13.60 -9.11
N PHE A 38 -7.93 13.49 -7.89
CA PHE A 38 -7.10 13.12 -6.73
C PHE A 38 -6.49 11.73 -6.91
N TRP A 39 -7.30 10.71 -7.25
CA TRP A 39 -6.82 9.34 -7.43
C TRP A 39 -5.85 9.23 -8.61
N GLU A 40 -6.07 9.97 -9.69
CA GLU A 40 -5.11 10.03 -10.79
C GLU A 40 -3.79 10.68 -10.37
N ALA A 41 -3.83 11.79 -9.66
CA ALA A 41 -2.65 12.48 -9.16
C ALA A 41 -1.87 11.63 -8.15
N GLU A 42 -2.57 10.91 -7.27
CA GLU A 42 -1.96 9.97 -6.31
C GLU A 42 -1.24 8.83 -7.05
N PHE A 43 -1.89 8.21 -8.01
CA PHE A 43 -1.29 7.15 -8.82
C PHE A 43 -0.03 7.61 -9.54
N LEU A 44 -0.04 8.80 -10.14
CA LEU A 44 1.14 9.36 -10.82
C LEU A 44 2.27 9.71 -9.83
N ALA A 45 1.94 10.27 -8.66
CA ALA A 45 2.92 10.60 -7.63
C ALA A 45 3.60 9.32 -7.09
N ARG A 46 2.83 8.26 -6.87
CA ARG A 46 3.31 6.95 -6.44
C ARG A 46 4.15 6.25 -7.51
N THR A 47 3.76 6.36 -8.78
CA THR A 47 4.56 5.83 -9.90
C THR A 47 5.91 6.56 -9.99
N ALA A 48 5.94 7.87 -9.82
CA ALA A 48 7.19 8.64 -9.77
C ALA A 48 8.07 8.25 -8.57
N LEU A 49 7.48 7.99 -7.41
CA LEU A 49 8.19 7.46 -6.24
C LEU A 49 8.83 6.10 -6.56
N ALA A 50 8.09 5.17 -7.18
CA ALA A 50 8.60 3.86 -7.56
C ALA A 50 9.82 3.98 -8.49
N GLN A 51 9.76 4.87 -9.49
CA GLN A 51 10.89 5.12 -10.40
C GLN A 51 12.13 5.63 -9.66
N ARG A 52 11.98 6.54 -8.69
CA ARG A 52 13.09 7.05 -7.89
C ARG A 52 13.75 5.93 -7.07
N VAL A 53 12.95 5.00 -6.53
CA VAL A 53 13.46 3.84 -5.80
C VAL A 53 14.20 2.89 -6.75
N GLU A 54 13.72 2.67 -7.97
CA GLU A 54 14.42 1.89 -8.99
C GLU A 54 15.76 2.52 -9.41
N GLU A 55 15.86 3.85 -9.42
CA GLU A 55 17.10 4.60 -9.66
C GLU A 55 18.06 4.57 -8.46
N GLY A 56 17.71 3.90 -7.37
CA GLY A 56 18.57 3.68 -6.22
C GLY A 56 18.32 4.60 -5.02
N ALA A 57 17.22 5.37 -5.02
CA ALA A 57 16.80 6.10 -3.83
C ALA A 57 16.25 5.13 -2.78
N ASN A 58 16.49 5.40 -1.49
CA ASN A 58 15.81 4.68 -0.42
C ASN A 58 14.37 5.20 -0.27
N GLY A 59 13.38 4.32 -0.44
CA GLY A 59 11.95 4.66 -0.46
C GLY A 59 11.39 5.20 0.86
N THR A 60 12.16 5.16 1.95
CA THR A 60 11.75 5.68 3.28
C THR A 60 12.41 7.01 3.65
N GLU A 61 13.31 7.54 2.82
CA GLU A 61 13.94 8.82 3.10
C GLU A 61 12.95 10.00 3.00
N ASP A 62 13.06 10.94 3.94
CA ASP A 62 12.16 12.10 4.06
C ASP A 62 12.01 12.89 2.76
N HIS A 63 13.08 13.02 1.97
CA HIS A 63 13.02 13.78 0.73
C HIS A 63 12.20 13.07 -0.37
N ILE A 64 12.17 11.74 -0.39
CA ILE A 64 11.38 10.96 -1.34
C ILE A 64 9.88 11.12 -1.05
N TRP A 65 9.50 11.05 0.23
CA TRP A 65 8.12 11.32 0.64
C TRP A 65 7.71 12.77 0.40
N LYS A 66 8.64 13.71 0.58
CA LYS A 66 8.39 15.11 0.22
C LYS A 66 8.14 15.27 -1.28
N ASP A 67 8.93 14.63 -2.14
CA ASP A 67 8.72 14.65 -3.58
C ASP A 67 7.37 14.01 -3.97
N TYR A 68 7.00 12.88 -3.33
CA TYR A 68 5.68 12.28 -3.52
C TYR A 68 4.55 13.25 -3.21
N PHE A 69 4.56 13.92 -2.05
CA PHE A 69 3.53 14.87 -1.69
C PHE A 69 3.53 16.12 -2.59
N VAL A 70 4.68 16.62 -2.99
CA VAL A 70 4.76 17.75 -3.95
C VAL A 70 4.13 17.35 -5.29
N ASN A 71 4.42 16.16 -5.81
CA ASN A 71 3.83 15.66 -7.04
C ASN A 71 2.31 15.49 -6.92
N LEU A 72 1.83 14.93 -5.80
CA LEU A 72 0.40 14.80 -5.50
C LEU A 72 -0.29 16.18 -5.49
N PHE A 73 0.29 17.17 -4.76
CA PHE A 73 -0.31 18.51 -4.65
C PHE A 73 -0.37 19.21 -6.01
N LEU A 74 0.71 19.18 -6.78
CA LEU A 74 0.75 19.76 -8.13
C LEU A 74 -0.22 19.04 -9.08
N GLY A 75 -0.31 17.72 -9.03
CA GLY A 75 -1.27 16.93 -9.79
C GLY A 75 -2.72 17.30 -9.47
N CYS A 76 -3.01 17.58 -8.20
CA CYS A 76 -4.31 18.09 -7.74
C CYS A 76 -4.54 19.57 -8.07
N GLY A 77 -3.56 20.27 -8.68
CA GLY A 77 -3.70 21.67 -9.06
C GLY A 77 -3.48 22.68 -7.92
N VAL A 78 -2.83 22.27 -6.84
CA VAL A 78 -2.40 23.20 -5.78
C VAL A 78 -1.41 24.21 -6.38
N PRO A 79 -1.65 25.53 -6.24
CA PRO A 79 -0.74 26.53 -6.75
C PRO A 79 0.67 26.40 -6.17
N PRO A 80 1.74 26.57 -6.98
CA PRO A 80 3.12 26.40 -6.51
C PRO A 80 3.47 27.25 -5.28
N GLU A 81 2.93 28.46 -5.21
CA GLU A 81 3.09 29.40 -4.08
C GLU A 81 2.43 28.89 -2.79
N SER A 82 1.42 28.02 -2.89
CA SER A 82 0.69 27.43 -1.76
C SER A 82 1.27 26.13 -1.26
N LEU A 83 2.21 25.49 -1.97
CA LEU A 83 2.74 24.16 -1.65
C LEU A 83 3.25 24.04 -0.22
N LYS A 84 3.98 25.07 0.27
CA LYS A 84 4.49 25.05 1.64
C LYS A 84 3.36 25.06 2.67
N ALA A 85 2.38 25.96 2.51
CA ALA A 85 1.27 26.10 3.45
C ALA A 85 0.38 24.84 3.47
N VAL A 86 0.12 24.26 2.29
CA VAL A 86 -0.61 22.99 2.15
C VAL A 86 0.19 21.86 2.81
N GLY A 87 1.49 21.77 2.54
CA GLY A 87 2.36 20.77 3.13
C GLY A 87 2.40 20.82 4.66
N ASP A 88 2.54 22.03 5.24
CA ASP A 88 2.54 22.24 6.69
C ASP A 88 1.20 21.78 7.30
N ARG A 89 0.06 22.09 6.65
CA ARG A 89 -1.27 21.68 7.12
C ARG A 89 -1.49 20.17 7.00
N ILE A 90 -1.09 19.55 5.89
CA ILE A 90 -1.15 18.09 5.68
C ILE A 90 -0.29 17.37 6.72
N TYR A 91 0.92 17.86 7.00
CA TYR A 91 1.79 17.31 8.03
C TYR A 91 1.18 17.39 9.43
N GLN A 92 0.54 18.52 9.77
CA GLN A 92 -0.19 18.65 11.03
C GLN A 92 -1.30 17.61 11.16
N VAL A 93 -2.15 17.46 10.14
CA VAL A 93 -3.23 16.45 10.12
C VAL A 93 -2.64 15.04 10.25
N HIS A 94 -1.56 14.74 9.52
CA HIS A 94 -0.90 13.45 9.60
C HIS A 94 -0.42 13.13 11.03
N ARG A 95 0.11 14.12 11.74
CA ARG A 95 0.55 13.93 13.14
C ARG A 95 -0.61 13.72 14.11
N GLU A 96 -1.72 14.40 13.91
CA GLU A 96 -2.88 14.40 14.83
C GLU A 96 -3.78 13.18 14.62
N SER A 97 -4.07 12.81 13.37
CA SER A 97 -5.08 11.79 13.03
C SER A 97 -4.65 10.79 11.96
N HIS A 98 -3.45 10.97 11.37
CA HIS A 98 -2.98 10.25 10.19
C HIS A 98 -3.73 10.60 8.90
N LEU A 99 -3.11 10.32 7.74
CA LEU A 99 -3.74 10.57 6.42
C LEU A 99 -4.36 9.30 5.82
N TRP A 100 -3.74 8.13 6.06
CA TRP A 100 -4.20 6.83 5.54
C TRP A 100 -5.32 6.26 6.41
N THR A 101 -6.53 6.78 6.21
CA THR A 101 -7.72 6.41 6.99
C THR A 101 -8.91 5.97 6.13
N TRP A 102 -8.80 6.15 4.81
CA TRP A 102 -9.83 5.68 3.89
C TRP A 102 -9.63 4.19 3.54
N VAL A 103 -10.74 3.46 3.45
CA VAL A 103 -10.77 2.03 3.08
C VAL A 103 -11.78 1.83 1.97
N ASP A 104 -11.39 1.12 0.92
CA ASP A 104 -12.34 0.70 -0.09
C ASP A 104 -13.37 -0.26 0.55
N PRO A 105 -14.69 0.01 0.42
CA PRO A 105 -15.71 -0.82 1.03
C PRO A 105 -15.73 -2.27 0.55
N THR A 106 -15.08 -2.58 -0.57
CA THR A 106 -14.95 -3.95 -1.10
C THR A 106 -13.79 -4.74 -0.46
N THR A 107 -12.88 -4.07 0.26
CA THR A 107 -11.70 -4.71 0.87
C THR A 107 -12.09 -5.73 1.94
N ALA A 108 -12.95 -5.35 2.90
CA ALA A 108 -13.33 -6.27 3.99
C ALA A 108 -14.07 -7.52 3.49
N PRO A 109 -15.05 -7.45 2.56
CA PRO A 109 -15.63 -8.62 1.93
C PRO A 109 -14.60 -9.53 1.24
N ALA A 110 -13.63 -8.96 0.53
CA ALA A 110 -12.58 -9.74 -0.14
C ALA A 110 -11.66 -10.47 0.86
N LEU A 111 -11.25 -9.80 1.94
CA LEU A 111 -10.47 -10.43 3.01
C LEU A 111 -11.25 -11.56 3.69
N GLN A 112 -12.56 -11.38 3.91
CA GLN A 112 -13.42 -12.42 4.44
C GLN A 112 -13.47 -13.64 3.50
N GLU A 113 -13.67 -13.42 2.20
CA GLU A 113 -13.67 -14.49 1.20
C GLU A 113 -12.33 -15.26 1.18
N LEU A 114 -11.19 -14.56 1.27
CA LEU A 114 -9.88 -15.20 1.33
C LEU A 114 -9.73 -16.10 2.58
N LYS A 115 -10.22 -15.64 3.74
CA LYS A 115 -10.23 -16.47 4.97
C LYS A 115 -11.13 -17.69 4.82
N GLU A 116 -12.28 -17.55 4.20
CA GLU A 116 -13.20 -18.67 3.92
C GLU A 116 -12.60 -19.69 2.94
N GLN A 117 -11.73 -19.24 2.01
CA GLN A 117 -10.93 -20.12 1.15
C GLN A 117 -9.78 -20.81 1.90
N GLY A 118 -9.56 -20.50 3.18
CA GLY A 118 -8.56 -21.12 4.03
C GLY A 118 -7.20 -20.44 4.07
N PHE A 119 -7.06 -19.25 3.47
CA PHE A 119 -5.81 -18.47 3.53
C PHE A 119 -5.60 -17.83 4.89
N ARG A 120 -4.37 -17.86 5.37
CA ARG A 120 -3.90 -17.12 6.53
C ARG A 120 -3.39 -15.76 6.09
N LEU A 121 -3.83 -14.68 6.75
CA LEU A 121 -3.55 -13.32 6.32
C LEU A 121 -2.65 -12.59 7.32
N GLY A 122 -1.71 -11.79 6.81
CA GLY A 122 -0.85 -10.91 7.59
C GLY A 122 -0.56 -9.62 6.86
N VAL A 123 -0.07 -8.61 7.59
CA VAL A 123 0.33 -7.32 7.04
C VAL A 123 1.83 -7.10 7.25
N ILE A 124 2.52 -6.55 6.24
CA ILE A 124 3.92 -6.11 6.30
C ILE A 124 3.99 -4.69 5.72
N SER A 125 4.25 -3.69 6.54
CA SER A 125 4.23 -2.29 6.12
C SER A 125 5.50 -1.55 6.48
N ASN A 126 5.99 -0.71 5.54
CA ASN A 126 6.93 0.34 5.88
C ASN A 126 6.14 1.49 6.50
N ALA A 127 6.26 1.68 7.82
CA ALA A 127 5.44 2.60 8.59
C ALA A 127 6.20 3.17 9.80
N ASP A 128 5.53 4.03 10.55
CA ASP A 128 6.08 4.84 11.64
C ASP A 128 5.68 4.34 13.05
N GLY A 129 5.38 3.05 13.18
CA GLY A 129 4.96 2.43 14.44
C GLY A 129 3.45 2.51 14.71
N ARG A 130 2.66 3.12 13.82
CA ARG A 130 1.21 3.34 14.03
C ARG A 130 0.30 2.45 13.19
N VAL A 131 0.85 1.63 12.27
CA VAL A 131 0.06 0.91 11.26
C VAL A 131 -0.94 -0.07 11.86
N GLU A 132 -0.64 -0.76 12.95
CA GLU A 132 -1.61 -1.65 13.59
C GLU A 132 -2.84 -0.89 14.11
N GLY A 133 -2.64 0.31 14.66
CA GLY A 133 -3.72 1.20 15.08
C GLY A 133 -4.59 1.66 13.91
N LEU A 134 -3.99 1.96 12.77
CA LEU A 134 -4.69 2.35 11.54
C LEU A 134 -5.54 1.20 10.98
N ILE A 135 -4.96 0.01 10.85
CA ILE A 135 -5.67 -1.20 10.40
C ILE A 135 -6.84 -1.54 11.36
N ARG A 136 -6.67 -1.33 12.67
CA ARG A 136 -7.74 -1.48 13.66
C ARG A 136 -8.84 -0.42 13.50
N GLY A 137 -8.46 0.84 13.34
CA GLY A 137 -9.39 1.95 13.08
C GLY A 137 -10.17 1.77 11.78
N ALA A 138 -9.56 1.16 10.78
CA ALA A 138 -10.15 0.76 9.50
C ALA A 138 -11.14 -0.43 9.61
N GLY A 139 -11.24 -1.08 10.78
CA GLY A 139 -12.08 -2.27 10.97
C GLY A 139 -11.52 -3.54 10.32
N LEU A 140 -10.24 -3.54 9.93
CA LEU A 140 -9.63 -4.65 9.19
C LEU A 140 -8.76 -5.56 10.07
N ARG A 141 -8.44 -5.17 11.32
CA ARG A 141 -7.45 -5.88 12.16
C ARG A 141 -7.79 -7.36 12.39
N ASP A 142 -9.03 -7.72 12.52
CA ASP A 142 -9.49 -9.09 12.85
C ASP A 142 -9.36 -10.07 11.67
N PHE A 143 -9.07 -9.57 10.48
CA PHE A 143 -8.74 -10.42 9.33
C PHE A 143 -7.31 -10.98 9.41
N PHE A 144 -6.40 -10.30 10.10
CA PHE A 144 -4.97 -10.58 10.07
C PHE A 144 -4.49 -11.25 11.37
N GLU A 145 -3.61 -12.25 11.24
CA GLU A 145 -2.96 -12.87 12.41
C GLU A 145 -2.01 -11.88 13.11
N PHE A 146 -1.32 -11.07 12.31
CA PHE A 146 -0.43 -10.03 12.80
C PHE A 146 -0.27 -8.87 11.80
N VAL A 147 0.28 -7.79 12.29
CA VAL A 147 0.75 -6.64 11.51
C VAL A 147 2.23 -6.43 11.86
N LEU A 148 3.12 -6.45 10.85
CA LEU A 148 4.53 -6.08 10.99
C LEU A 148 4.70 -4.64 10.53
N ASP A 149 5.25 -3.81 11.42
CA ASP A 149 5.58 -2.41 11.18
C ASP A 149 7.10 -2.28 11.16
N SER A 150 7.66 -1.73 10.09
CA SER A 150 9.11 -1.64 9.88
C SER A 150 9.83 -0.88 10.99
N GLU A 151 9.23 0.17 11.54
CA GLU A 151 9.81 0.93 12.66
C GLU A 151 9.98 0.04 13.91
N LEU A 152 8.98 -0.80 14.19
CA LEU A 152 9.01 -1.70 15.35
C LEU A 152 9.92 -2.91 15.11
N GLU A 153 10.04 -3.36 13.87
CA GLU A 153 10.86 -4.49 13.48
C GLU A 153 12.34 -4.10 13.27
N GLY A 154 12.65 -2.83 13.06
CA GLY A 154 14.00 -2.33 12.77
C GLY A 154 14.55 -2.83 11.42
N VAL A 155 13.66 -3.21 10.50
CA VAL A 155 13.97 -3.63 9.13
C VAL A 155 12.80 -3.28 8.23
N GLU A 156 13.07 -2.81 7.02
CA GLU A 156 12.06 -2.30 6.09
C GLU A 156 12.13 -2.99 4.73
N LYS A 157 11.02 -2.98 3.99
CA LYS A 157 11.01 -3.39 2.57
C LYS A 157 11.85 -2.41 1.75
N PRO A 158 12.61 -2.86 0.78
CA PRO A 158 12.62 -4.19 0.15
C PRO A 158 13.63 -5.20 0.72
N ASP A 159 14.11 -5.02 1.96
CA ASP A 159 14.97 -6.02 2.59
C ASP A 159 14.18 -7.34 2.74
N PRO A 160 14.68 -8.48 2.19
CA PRO A 160 13.98 -9.76 2.30
C PRO A 160 13.77 -10.22 3.74
N GLU A 161 14.52 -9.71 4.69
CA GLU A 161 14.43 -10.13 6.10
C GLU A 161 13.05 -9.83 6.71
N ILE A 162 12.40 -8.70 6.37
CA ILE A 162 11.06 -8.40 6.92
C ILE A 162 10.00 -9.40 6.44
N PHE A 163 10.10 -9.83 5.19
CA PHE A 163 9.21 -10.85 4.62
C PHE A 163 9.47 -12.23 5.25
N LEU A 164 10.75 -12.59 5.44
CA LEU A 164 11.14 -13.84 6.10
C LEU A 164 10.71 -13.85 7.58
N ARG A 165 10.71 -12.72 8.27
CA ARG A 165 10.12 -12.63 9.63
C ARG A 165 8.64 -12.92 9.63
N ALA A 166 7.90 -12.41 8.64
CA ALA A 166 6.48 -12.70 8.49
C ALA A 166 6.24 -14.21 8.27
N CYS A 167 7.02 -14.86 7.41
CA CYS A 167 6.96 -16.29 7.20
C CYS A 167 7.23 -17.08 8.48
N ARG A 168 8.32 -16.75 9.20
CA ARG A 168 8.64 -17.41 10.48
C ARG A 168 7.53 -17.23 11.52
N ARG A 169 6.97 -16.01 11.62
CA ARG A 169 5.89 -15.72 12.56
C ARG A 169 4.61 -16.47 12.24
N MET A 170 4.33 -16.69 10.96
CA MET A 170 3.19 -17.47 10.50
C MET A 170 3.47 -18.99 10.46
N GLY A 171 4.73 -19.41 10.51
CA GLY A 171 5.12 -20.81 10.44
C GLY A 171 4.91 -21.44 9.07
N VAL A 172 5.16 -20.66 7.99
CA VAL A 172 5.01 -21.07 6.58
C VAL A 172 6.32 -20.87 5.82
N ALA A 173 6.52 -21.64 4.76
CA ALA A 173 7.64 -21.46 3.85
C ALA A 173 7.36 -20.30 2.87
N PRO A 174 8.37 -19.48 2.51
CA PRO A 174 8.18 -18.34 1.61
C PRO A 174 7.52 -18.71 0.27
N GLU A 175 7.88 -19.83 -0.33
CA GLU A 175 7.33 -20.34 -1.59
C GLU A 175 5.85 -20.73 -1.51
N SER A 176 5.30 -20.85 -0.31
CA SER A 176 3.87 -21.05 -0.05
C SER A 176 3.13 -19.75 0.28
N CYS A 177 3.77 -18.60 0.04
CA CYS A 177 3.22 -17.30 0.36
C CYS A 177 3.03 -16.46 -0.90
N LEU A 178 1.95 -15.68 -0.90
CA LEU A 178 1.71 -14.61 -1.86
C LEU A 178 1.83 -13.27 -1.14
N TYR A 179 2.51 -12.32 -1.77
CA TYR A 179 2.56 -10.93 -1.32
C TYR A 179 1.73 -10.02 -2.24
N VAL A 180 1.00 -9.08 -1.68
CA VAL A 180 0.18 -8.10 -2.41
C VAL A 180 0.58 -6.70 -1.96
N GLY A 181 1.00 -5.88 -2.91
CA GLY A 181 1.41 -4.50 -2.64
C GLY A 181 1.31 -3.61 -3.86
N ASP A 182 1.64 -2.35 -3.73
CA ASP A 182 1.43 -1.30 -4.72
C ASP A 182 2.72 -0.74 -5.34
N LEU A 183 3.89 -0.95 -4.69
CA LEU A 183 5.18 -0.45 -5.16
C LEU A 183 6.07 -1.60 -5.67
N TYR A 184 6.20 -1.71 -6.99
CA TYR A 184 7.00 -2.79 -7.60
C TYR A 184 8.41 -2.94 -7.01
N PRO A 185 9.25 -1.89 -6.90
CA PRO A 185 10.62 -2.04 -6.39
C PRO A 185 10.71 -2.40 -4.90
N VAL A 186 9.69 -2.05 -4.12
CA VAL A 186 9.65 -2.25 -2.67
C VAL A 186 8.96 -3.57 -2.32
N ASP A 187 7.77 -3.77 -2.84
CA ASP A 187 6.89 -4.89 -2.51
C ASP A 187 7.23 -6.13 -3.32
N VAL A 188 7.16 -6.01 -4.65
CA VAL A 188 7.30 -7.17 -5.54
C VAL A 188 8.73 -7.69 -5.53
N LEU A 189 9.71 -6.80 -5.72
CA LEU A 189 11.11 -7.22 -5.73
C LEU A 189 11.58 -7.68 -4.34
N GLY A 190 11.10 -7.04 -3.27
CA GLY A 190 11.39 -7.46 -1.89
C GLY A 190 10.85 -8.87 -1.58
N ALA A 191 9.57 -9.10 -1.87
CA ALA A 191 8.92 -10.40 -1.68
C ALA A 191 9.58 -11.50 -2.50
N ARG A 192 9.90 -11.24 -3.78
CA ARG A 192 10.61 -12.21 -4.64
C ARG A 192 12.02 -12.54 -4.15
N ARG A 193 12.76 -11.56 -3.60
CA ARG A 193 14.07 -11.82 -2.97
C ARG A 193 13.95 -12.73 -1.74
N ALA A 194 12.81 -12.67 -1.05
CA ALA A 194 12.51 -13.57 0.07
C ALA A 194 12.00 -14.95 -0.37
N GLY A 195 11.77 -15.18 -1.66
CA GLY A 195 11.26 -16.44 -2.21
C GLY A 195 9.74 -16.55 -2.28
N MET A 196 9.02 -15.44 -2.11
CA MET A 196 7.57 -15.39 -2.26
C MET A 196 7.15 -15.09 -3.71
N GLU A 197 5.94 -15.51 -4.09
CA GLU A 197 5.25 -14.93 -5.23
C GLU A 197 4.66 -13.56 -4.86
N ALA A 198 4.42 -12.72 -5.88
CA ALA A 198 3.88 -11.39 -5.66
C ALA A 198 2.87 -10.98 -6.73
N VAL A 199 1.90 -10.16 -6.32
CA VAL A 199 0.90 -9.50 -7.17
C VAL A 199 0.97 -7.99 -6.90
N LEU A 200 0.99 -7.21 -7.96
CA LEU A 200 1.02 -5.75 -7.91
C LEU A 200 -0.38 -5.18 -8.04
N LEU A 201 -0.74 -4.21 -7.21
CA LEU A 201 -1.95 -3.41 -7.39
C LEU A 201 -1.74 -2.36 -8.48
N ASP A 202 -2.59 -2.39 -9.48
CA ASP A 202 -2.58 -1.46 -10.61
C ASP A 202 -4.01 -1.00 -10.93
N PRO A 203 -4.56 -0.07 -10.14
CA PRO A 203 -5.95 0.37 -10.26
C PRO A 203 -6.27 1.03 -11.60
N MET A 204 -5.26 1.51 -12.33
CA MET A 204 -5.43 2.18 -13.63
C MET A 204 -5.03 1.32 -14.83
N ASP A 205 -4.53 0.10 -14.59
CA ASP A 205 -3.98 -0.81 -15.63
C ASP A 205 -2.94 -0.12 -16.55
N ARG A 206 -2.04 0.66 -15.91
CA ARG A 206 -1.01 1.47 -16.61
C ARG A 206 0.43 1.05 -16.30
N LEU A 207 0.65 0.13 -15.36
CA LEU A 207 1.99 -0.29 -14.94
C LEU A 207 2.50 -1.42 -15.85
N GLU A 208 3.69 -1.25 -16.43
CA GLU A 208 4.30 -2.22 -17.35
C GLU A 208 5.42 -3.02 -16.67
N TYR A 209 5.09 -3.69 -15.56
CA TYR A 209 6.04 -4.56 -14.84
C TYR A 209 5.81 -6.04 -15.15
N PRO A 210 6.88 -6.89 -15.14
CA PRO A 210 6.77 -8.33 -15.38
C PRO A 210 6.26 -9.08 -14.14
N VAL A 211 5.04 -8.77 -13.73
CA VAL A 211 4.36 -9.33 -12.56
C VAL A 211 2.85 -9.41 -12.83
N ALA A 212 2.16 -10.34 -12.17
CA ALA A 212 0.71 -10.37 -12.18
C ALA A 212 0.14 -9.11 -11.52
N ARG A 213 -0.91 -8.54 -12.11
CA ARG A 213 -1.55 -7.32 -11.64
C ARG A 213 -3.03 -7.55 -11.40
N ILE A 214 -3.55 -6.87 -10.39
CA ILE A 214 -4.98 -6.78 -10.10
C ILE A 214 -5.31 -5.30 -9.80
N PRO A 215 -6.54 -4.84 -10.08
CA PRO A 215 -6.90 -3.44 -9.87
C PRO A 215 -6.94 -3.06 -8.37
N ASP A 216 -7.39 -4.00 -7.54
CA ASP A 216 -7.64 -3.80 -6.12
C ASP A 216 -7.62 -5.14 -5.37
N VAL A 217 -7.76 -5.10 -4.05
CA VAL A 217 -7.82 -6.29 -3.19
C VAL A 217 -9.06 -7.14 -3.50
N ALA A 218 -10.17 -6.53 -3.97
CA ALA A 218 -11.38 -7.27 -4.33
C ALA A 218 -11.18 -8.18 -5.55
N GLY A 219 -10.22 -7.86 -6.41
CA GLY A 219 -9.83 -8.72 -7.54
C GLY A 219 -9.05 -9.97 -7.14
N LEU A 220 -8.48 -10.02 -5.93
CA LEU A 220 -7.58 -11.09 -5.51
C LEU A 220 -8.24 -12.48 -5.39
N PRO A 221 -9.44 -12.65 -4.80
CA PRO A 221 -10.10 -13.96 -4.76
C PRO A 221 -10.36 -14.53 -6.16
N GLY A 222 -10.77 -13.68 -7.10
CA GLY A 222 -10.96 -14.06 -8.50
C GLY A 222 -9.65 -14.44 -9.21
N TYR A 223 -8.57 -13.72 -8.91
CA TYR A 223 -7.24 -14.04 -9.44
C TYR A 223 -6.77 -15.43 -8.96
N LEU A 224 -6.89 -15.72 -7.66
CA LEU A 224 -6.47 -17.00 -7.07
C LEU A 224 -7.26 -18.19 -7.62
N ARG A 225 -8.57 -18.03 -7.83
CA ARG A 225 -9.38 -19.08 -8.47
C ARG A 225 -8.89 -19.45 -9.88
N ARG A 226 -8.37 -18.49 -10.65
CA ARG A 226 -7.81 -18.75 -11.98
C ARG A 226 -6.45 -19.47 -11.95
N LEU A 227 -5.70 -19.35 -10.84
CA LEU A 227 -4.43 -20.06 -10.66
C LEU A 227 -4.62 -21.52 -10.21
N SER A 228 -5.73 -21.81 -9.54
CA SER A 228 -6.07 -23.18 -9.12
C SER A 228 -6.71 -23.90 -10.31
N PRO A 229 -6.13 -24.99 -10.84
CA PRO A 229 -6.82 -25.78 -11.84
C PRO A 229 -8.15 -26.29 -11.27
N SER A 230 -9.23 -26.15 -12.02
CA SER A 230 -10.51 -26.78 -11.68
C SER A 230 -10.29 -28.29 -11.50
N PRO A 231 -10.90 -28.90 -10.50
CA PRO A 231 -10.80 -30.34 -10.26
C PRO A 231 -11.30 -31.18 -11.41
#